data_ba2f5851b21d222a35bee19b0875d4d9
#
_entry.id   ba2f5851b21d222a35bee19b0875d4d9
#
_cell.length_a   1.000
_cell.length_b   1.000
_cell.length_c   1.000
_cell.angle_alpha   90.00
_cell.angle_beta   90.00
_cell.angle_gamma   90.00
#
_symmetry.space_group_name_H-M   'P 1'
#
loop_
_entity.id
_entity.type
_entity.pdbx_description
1 polymer ?
#
loop_
_entity_poly.entity_id
_entity_poly.type
_entity_poly.pdbx_seq_one_letter_code
_entity_poly.pdbx_strand_id
1 'polypeptide(L)'
;MKGRLALLLISGIISYPLQASPDFERYVTGLKQEALAAGISPATITAAFADIHLIEVAIRHDKNQPEFKQTLATYIPRAVPQWKVNQAKRLYRQYLPLLTKIGAEYDVQPRFIVALWGIETNFGKLTGKYPLVSSLATLAWEGRREAFFKGQLFDALRILEQQKMAPADLKGSWAGAMGQVQFMPSSFLKYAVDQDGDGRKDLWGN
;
A
#
# COMPACT_ATOMS: atom_id res chain seq x y z
N MET A 1 31.23 -42.88 43.47
CA MET A 1 30.23 -42.55 42.44
C MET A 1 29.69 -41.15 42.75
N LYS A 2 30.07 -40.13 41.97
CA LYS A 2 29.67 -38.73 42.18
C LYS A 2 28.66 -38.37 41.07
N GLY A 3 27.37 -38.31 41.44
CA GLY A 3 26.31 -37.84 40.55
C GLY A 3 26.39 -36.33 40.33
N ARG A 4 26.54 -35.89 39.09
CA ARG A 4 26.42 -34.50 38.68
C ARG A 4 24.96 -34.19 38.32
N LEU A 5 24.33 -33.36 39.13
CA LEU A 5 22.98 -32.82 38.86
C LEU A 5 23.15 -31.69 37.81
N ALA A 6 22.62 -31.90 36.61
CA ALA A 6 22.59 -30.86 35.57
C ALA A 6 21.31 -30.01 35.76
N LEU A 7 21.51 -28.74 36.08
CA LEU A 7 20.45 -27.75 36.18
C LEU A 7 20.11 -27.23 34.78
N LEU A 8 18.98 -27.58 34.23
CA LEU A 8 18.44 -27.04 32.96
C LEU A 8 17.81 -25.68 33.26
N LEU A 9 18.50 -24.61 32.85
CA LEU A 9 17.97 -23.27 32.81
C LEU A 9 17.04 -23.13 31.55
N ILE A 10 15.73 -23.18 31.76
CA ILE A 10 14.75 -22.85 30.74
C ILE A 10 14.68 -21.31 30.65
N SER A 11 15.38 -20.71 29.66
CA SER A 11 15.23 -19.31 29.32
C SER A 11 13.90 -19.11 28.60
N GLY A 12 12.87 -18.72 29.33
CA GLY A 12 11.61 -18.29 28.76
C GLY A 12 11.82 -17.00 27.94
N ILE A 13 11.62 -17.07 26.63
CA ILE A 13 11.56 -15.88 25.77
C ILE A 13 10.24 -15.17 26.10
N ILE A 14 10.30 -14.14 26.92
CA ILE A 14 9.16 -13.25 27.17
C ILE A 14 9.04 -12.39 25.90
N SER A 15 8.12 -12.74 25.01
CA SER A 15 7.71 -11.87 23.90
C SER A 15 6.93 -10.71 24.50
N TYR A 16 7.57 -9.56 24.65
CA TYR A 16 6.85 -8.33 24.94
C TYR A 16 6.00 -7.96 23.73
N PRO A 17 4.69 -7.68 23.88
CA PRO A 17 3.91 -7.08 22.79
C PRO A 17 4.58 -5.76 22.44
N LEU A 18 4.75 -5.52 21.13
CA LEU A 18 5.28 -4.26 20.59
C LEU A 18 4.28 -3.16 20.95
N GLN A 19 4.50 -2.50 22.09
CA GLN A 19 3.67 -1.38 22.51
C GLN A 19 3.90 -0.22 21.56
N ALA A 20 2.80 0.32 21.00
CA ALA A 20 2.85 1.57 20.26
C ALA A 20 3.47 2.65 21.14
N SER A 21 4.31 3.54 20.58
CA SER A 21 4.88 4.61 21.40
C SER A 21 3.74 5.51 21.90
N PRO A 22 3.77 5.99 23.16
CA PRO A 22 2.72 6.87 23.70
C PRO A 22 2.46 8.10 22.82
N ASP A 23 3.46 8.56 22.10
CA ASP A 23 3.34 9.70 21.18
C ASP A 23 2.58 9.34 19.91
N PHE A 24 2.73 8.13 19.37
CA PHE A 24 1.95 7.65 18.24
C PHE A 24 0.47 7.47 18.62
N GLU A 25 0.17 6.92 19.78
CA GLU A 25 -1.21 6.76 20.26
C GLU A 25 -1.92 8.11 20.44
N ARG A 26 -1.21 9.11 20.98
CA ARG A 26 -1.74 10.47 21.10
C ARG A 26 -2.00 11.10 19.72
N TYR A 27 -1.08 10.92 18.79
CA TYR A 27 -1.25 11.39 17.41
C TYR A 27 -2.46 10.73 16.72
N VAL A 28 -2.62 9.41 16.86
CA VAL A 28 -3.77 8.66 16.36
C VAL A 28 -5.08 9.18 16.95
N THR A 29 -5.09 9.55 18.23
CA THR A 29 -6.28 10.16 18.86
C THR A 29 -6.66 11.48 18.18
N GLY A 30 -5.68 12.32 17.87
CA GLY A 30 -5.89 13.55 17.09
C GLY A 30 -6.39 13.27 15.67
N LEU A 31 -5.79 12.29 14.97
CA LEU A 31 -6.23 11.88 13.64
C LEU A 31 -7.70 11.45 13.58
N LYS A 32 -8.19 10.72 14.59
CA LYS A 32 -9.60 10.32 14.68
C LYS A 32 -10.53 11.52 14.78
N GLN A 33 -10.16 12.53 15.58
CA GLN A 33 -10.94 13.76 15.71
C GLN A 33 -10.95 14.57 14.41
N GLU A 34 -9.80 14.72 13.76
CA GLU A 34 -9.68 15.41 12.48
C GLU A 34 -10.45 14.67 11.38
N ALA A 35 -10.41 13.33 11.33
CA ALA A 35 -11.17 12.52 10.38
C ALA A 35 -12.69 12.72 10.57
N LEU A 36 -13.16 12.75 11.83
CA LEU A 36 -14.56 13.04 12.13
C LEU A 36 -14.95 14.45 11.65
N ALA A 37 -14.12 15.45 11.91
CA ALA A 37 -14.32 16.81 11.43
C ALA A 37 -14.30 16.93 9.90
N ALA A 38 -13.55 16.06 9.23
CA ALA A 38 -13.50 15.94 7.77
C ALA A 38 -14.69 15.16 7.16
N GLY A 39 -15.68 14.77 7.98
CA GLY A 39 -16.92 14.12 7.56
C GLY A 39 -16.83 12.60 7.38
N ILE A 40 -15.78 11.95 7.87
CA ILE A 40 -15.70 10.49 7.90
C ILE A 40 -16.62 9.95 9.00
N SER A 41 -17.38 8.89 8.71
CA SER A 41 -18.34 8.34 9.68
C SER A 41 -17.65 7.75 10.91
N PRO A 42 -18.27 7.84 12.11
CA PRO A 42 -17.75 7.21 13.32
C PRO A 42 -17.55 5.70 13.18
N ALA A 43 -18.38 5.03 12.39
CA ALA A 43 -18.28 3.60 12.14
C ALA A 43 -17.00 3.26 11.37
N THR A 44 -16.68 4.00 10.29
CA THR A 44 -15.44 3.84 9.51
C THR A 44 -14.21 4.13 10.36
N ILE A 45 -14.23 5.22 11.15
CA ILE A 45 -13.14 5.57 12.04
C ILE A 45 -12.90 4.44 13.05
N THR A 46 -13.94 3.95 13.70
CA THR A 46 -13.83 2.85 14.67
C THR A 46 -13.22 1.61 14.04
N ALA A 47 -13.73 1.19 12.89
CA ALA A 47 -13.24 0.00 12.20
C ALA A 47 -11.81 0.15 11.67
N ALA A 48 -11.51 1.28 11.02
CA ALA A 48 -10.21 1.51 10.38
C ALA A 48 -9.05 1.68 11.38
N PHE A 49 -9.35 2.20 12.57
CA PHE A 49 -8.34 2.42 13.61
C PHE A 49 -8.31 1.34 14.70
N ALA A 50 -9.10 0.26 14.55
CA ALA A 50 -9.16 -0.83 15.55
C ALA A 50 -7.80 -1.51 15.74
N ASP A 51 -7.11 -1.85 14.64
CA ASP A 51 -5.83 -2.55 14.62
C ASP A 51 -4.67 -1.63 14.19
N ILE A 52 -4.79 -0.33 14.43
CA ILE A 52 -3.74 0.61 14.01
C ILE A 52 -2.46 0.41 14.82
N HIS A 53 -1.35 0.35 14.11
CA HIS A 53 -0.03 0.19 14.71
C HIS A 53 1.05 0.86 13.88
N LEU A 54 2.19 1.13 14.52
CA LEU A 54 3.34 1.75 13.87
C LEU A 54 3.99 0.79 12.87
N ILE A 55 4.26 1.26 11.66
CA ILE A 55 4.97 0.51 10.61
C ILE A 55 6.41 1.04 10.50
N GLU A 56 7.29 0.61 11.39
CA GLU A 56 8.69 1.09 11.43
C GLU A 56 9.43 0.96 10.11
N VAL A 57 9.14 -0.10 9.34
CA VAL A 57 9.73 -0.29 8.02
C VAL A 57 9.37 0.82 7.05
N ALA A 58 8.18 1.43 7.18
CA ALA A 58 7.77 2.57 6.36
C ALA A 58 8.68 3.79 6.63
N ILE A 59 8.95 4.09 7.90
CA ILE A 59 9.86 5.17 8.29
C ILE A 59 11.27 4.94 7.75
N ARG A 60 11.79 3.69 7.89
CA ARG A 60 13.14 3.37 7.38
C ARG A 60 13.25 3.52 5.86
N HIS A 61 12.25 3.08 5.11
CA HIS A 61 12.22 3.22 3.66
C HIS A 61 12.05 4.68 3.22
N ASP A 62 11.21 5.45 3.91
CA ASP A 62 11.01 6.86 3.58
C ASP A 62 12.29 7.70 3.80
N LYS A 63 13.11 7.37 4.81
CA LYS A 63 14.40 8.01 5.07
C LYS A 63 15.51 7.55 4.11
N ASN A 64 15.42 6.32 3.59
CA ASN A 64 16.42 5.71 2.72
C ASN A 64 15.83 5.41 1.34
N GLN A 65 15.71 6.43 0.49
CA GLN A 65 15.24 6.26 -0.89
C GLN A 65 16.47 6.06 -1.82
N PRO A 66 16.84 4.81 -2.14
CA PRO A 66 18.05 4.52 -2.93
C PRO A 66 17.93 4.97 -4.39
N GLU A 67 16.72 5.21 -4.90
CA GLU A 67 16.43 5.64 -6.27
C GLU A 67 17.17 6.93 -6.65
N PHE A 68 17.35 7.83 -5.70
CA PHE A 68 18.08 9.09 -5.92
C PHE A 68 19.61 8.94 -6.01
N LYS A 69 20.13 7.71 -5.77
CA LYS A 69 21.57 7.42 -5.76
C LYS A 69 22.02 6.53 -6.92
N GLN A 70 21.11 6.17 -7.84
CA GLN A 70 21.39 5.26 -8.94
C GLN A 70 21.44 6.02 -10.28
N THR A 71 22.35 5.59 -11.17
CA THR A 71 22.35 6.04 -12.56
C THR A 71 21.30 5.27 -13.37
N LEU A 72 20.83 5.83 -14.49
CA LEU A 72 19.94 5.12 -15.41
C LEU A 72 20.55 3.81 -15.94
N ALA A 73 21.87 3.78 -16.15
CA ALA A 73 22.58 2.60 -16.61
C ALA A 73 22.52 1.43 -15.61
N THR A 74 22.44 1.71 -14.31
CA THR A 74 22.29 0.69 -13.27
C THR A 74 20.82 0.39 -12.95
N TYR A 75 19.94 1.39 -13.05
CA TYR A 75 18.51 1.26 -12.74
C TYR A 75 17.75 0.45 -13.80
N ILE A 76 17.90 0.81 -15.09
CA ILE A 76 17.09 0.21 -16.18
C ILE A 76 17.23 -1.30 -16.26
N PRO A 77 18.45 -1.92 -16.26
CA PRO A 77 18.55 -3.38 -16.32
C PRO A 77 17.90 -4.11 -15.13
N ARG A 78 17.82 -3.46 -13.96
CA ARG A 78 17.15 -3.99 -12.77
C ARG A 78 15.63 -3.85 -12.85
N ALA A 79 15.14 -2.70 -13.25
CA ALA A 79 13.71 -2.40 -13.32
C ALA A 79 13.04 -3.16 -14.49
N VAL A 80 13.75 -3.32 -15.63
CA VAL A 80 13.23 -3.90 -16.87
C VAL A 80 14.16 -5.02 -17.38
N PRO A 81 14.36 -6.11 -16.61
CA PRO A 81 15.12 -7.25 -17.07
C PRO A 81 14.42 -7.98 -18.23
N GLN A 82 15.17 -8.73 -19.04
CA GLN A 82 14.65 -9.36 -20.25
C GLN A 82 13.43 -10.27 -20.02
N TRP A 83 13.40 -10.98 -18.88
CA TRP A 83 12.23 -11.82 -18.56
C TRP A 83 10.95 -10.99 -18.38
N LYS A 84 11.04 -9.77 -17.81
CA LYS A 84 9.89 -8.85 -17.66
C LYS A 84 9.41 -8.36 -19.02
N VAL A 85 10.32 -8.05 -19.94
CA VAL A 85 10.00 -7.70 -21.33
C VAL A 85 9.26 -8.85 -22.04
N ASN A 86 9.73 -10.07 -21.88
CA ASN A 86 9.10 -11.25 -22.46
C ASN A 86 7.69 -11.48 -21.89
N GLN A 87 7.54 -11.28 -20.56
CA GLN A 87 6.24 -11.35 -19.89
C GLN A 87 5.28 -10.28 -20.41
N ALA A 88 5.75 -9.03 -20.53
CA ALA A 88 4.96 -7.92 -21.07
C ALA A 88 4.45 -8.23 -22.47
N LYS A 89 5.32 -8.73 -23.37
CA LYS A 89 4.94 -9.13 -24.74
C LYS A 89 3.90 -10.23 -24.75
N ARG A 90 4.00 -11.21 -23.84
CA ARG A 90 3.01 -12.30 -23.71
C ARG A 90 1.66 -11.76 -23.26
N LEU A 91 1.63 -10.96 -22.19
CA LEU A 91 0.39 -10.39 -21.66
C LEU A 91 -0.24 -9.38 -22.62
N TYR A 92 0.56 -8.58 -23.32
CA TYR A 92 0.09 -7.71 -24.38
C TYR A 92 -0.71 -8.47 -25.45
N ARG A 93 -0.20 -9.61 -25.95
CA ARG A 93 -0.91 -10.45 -26.92
C ARG A 93 -2.16 -11.08 -26.31
N GLN A 94 -2.07 -11.56 -25.08
CA GLN A 94 -3.17 -12.22 -24.38
C GLN A 94 -4.36 -11.27 -24.19
N TYR A 95 -4.11 -10.02 -23.82
CA TYR A 95 -5.13 -9.01 -23.51
C TYR A 95 -5.35 -8.00 -24.65
N LEU A 96 -4.81 -8.26 -25.86
CA LEU A 96 -4.86 -7.30 -26.96
C LEU A 96 -6.25 -6.75 -27.27
N PRO A 97 -7.34 -7.55 -27.32
CA PRO A 97 -8.69 -7.03 -27.59
C PRO A 97 -9.15 -6.03 -26.51
N LEU A 98 -8.95 -6.35 -25.22
CA LEU A 98 -9.29 -5.49 -24.10
C LEU A 98 -8.44 -4.21 -24.10
N LEU A 99 -7.14 -4.35 -24.28
CA LEU A 99 -6.21 -3.24 -24.32
C LEU A 99 -6.49 -2.28 -25.49
N THR A 100 -6.92 -2.82 -26.64
CA THR A 100 -7.31 -2.00 -27.81
C THR A 100 -8.57 -1.20 -27.49
N LYS A 101 -9.58 -1.83 -26.87
CA LYS A 101 -10.82 -1.15 -26.43
C LYS A 101 -10.50 -0.01 -25.47
N ILE A 102 -9.75 -0.28 -24.41
CA ILE A 102 -9.35 0.73 -23.42
C ILE A 102 -8.50 1.83 -24.07
N GLY A 103 -7.54 1.44 -24.91
CA GLY A 103 -6.69 2.39 -25.62
C GLY A 103 -7.46 3.36 -26.51
N ALA A 104 -8.51 2.87 -27.17
CA ALA A 104 -9.39 3.72 -27.99
C ALA A 104 -10.29 4.62 -27.12
N GLU A 105 -10.77 4.12 -25.98
CA GLU A 105 -11.64 4.88 -25.08
C GLU A 105 -10.91 6.04 -24.40
N TYR A 106 -9.65 5.82 -23.99
CA TYR A 106 -8.84 6.80 -23.25
C TYR A 106 -7.72 7.48 -24.05
N ASP A 107 -7.67 7.25 -25.36
CA ASP A 107 -6.62 7.76 -26.27
C ASP A 107 -5.19 7.39 -25.78
N VAL A 108 -5.00 6.17 -25.33
CA VAL A 108 -3.74 5.64 -24.79
C VAL A 108 -3.27 4.44 -25.61
N GLN A 109 -2.02 4.44 -26.02
CA GLN A 109 -1.46 3.29 -26.72
C GLN A 109 -1.38 2.07 -25.77
N PRO A 110 -1.95 0.91 -26.14
CA PRO A 110 -2.02 -0.29 -25.32
C PRO A 110 -0.69 -0.74 -24.70
N ARG A 111 0.42 -0.48 -25.38
CA ARG A 111 1.77 -0.82 -24.89
C ARG A 111 2.14 -0.12 -23.59
N PHE A 112 1.67 1.13 -23.38
CA PHE A 112 1.96 1.87 -22.16
C PHE A 112 1.20 1.30 -20.96
N ILE A 113 -0.03 0.84 -21.15
CA ILE A 113 -0.83 0.20 -20.10
C ILE A 113 -0.08 -1.03 -19.56
N VAL A 114 0.37 -1.91 -20.44
CA VAL A 114 1.11 -3.14 -20.06
C VAL A 114 2.49 -2.80 -19.46
N ALA A 115 3.17 -1.78 -19.99
CA ALA A 115 4.47 -1.37 -19.47
C ALA A 115 4.36 -0.84 -18.02
N LEU A 116 3.39 0.03 -17.74
CA LEU A 116 3.12 0.53 -16.40
C LEU A 116 2.74 -0.61 -15.44
N TRP A 117 1.82 -1.49 -15.84
CA TRP A 117 1.46 -2.66 -15.04
C TRP A 117 2.67 -3.54 -14.67
N GLY A 118 3.59 -3.72 -15.63
CA GLY A 118 4.82 -4.45 -15.40
C GLY A 118 5.80 -3.73 -14.45
N ILE A 119 5.93 -2.41 -14.56
CA ILE A 119 6.85 -1.61 -13.73
C ILE A 119 6.31 -1.51 -12.30
N GLU A 120 5.04 -1.17 -12.13
CA GLU A 120 4.44 -0.90 -10.83
C GLU A 120 4.36 -2.15 -9.94
N THR A 121 3.85 -3.25 -10.48
CA THR A 121 3.51 -4.41 -9.64
C THR A 121 4.00 -5.75 -10.16
N ASN A 122 4.88 -5.73 -11.16
CA ASN A 122 5.25 -6.97 -11.84
C ASN A 122 4.02 -7.75 -12.33
N PHE A 123 3.14 -7.06 -13.02
CA PHE A 123 1.88 -7.58 -13.58
C PHE A 123 0.94 -8.12 -12.49
N GLY A 124 0.70 -7.34 -11.46
CA GLY A 124 -0.22 -7.66 -10.38
C GLY A 124 0.31 -8.59 -9.30
N LYS A 125 1.58 -9.01 -9.37
CA LYS A 125 2.17 -9.94 -8.40
C LYS A 125 2.61 -9.25 -7.09
N LEU A 126 2.87 -7.96 -7.13
CA LEU A 126 3.44 -7.18 -6.01
C LEU A 126 2.59 -5.94 -5.74
N THR A 127 1.37 -6.13 -5.29
CA THR A 127 0.41 -5.05 -5.02
C THR A 127 0.59 -4.38 -3.66
N GLY A 128 1.52 -4.89 -2.85
CA GLY A 128 1.74 -4.44 -1.48
C GLY A 128 1.02 -5.31 -0.45
N LYS A 129 1.57 -5.35 0.77
CA LYS A 129 1.08 -6.20 1.86
C LYS A 129 0.83 -5.46 3.17
N TYR A 130 1.14 -4.16 3.20
CA TYR A 130 1.03 -3.37 4.42
C TYR A 130 -0.39 -2.90 4.64
N PRO A 131 -0.91 -2.91 5.89
CA PRO A 131 -2.17 -2.26 6.22
C PRO A 131 -2.08 -0.77 5.89
N LEU A 132 -2.92 -0.31 4.96
CA LEU A 132 -2.77 1.02 4.38
C LEU A 132 -2.97 2.13 5.41
N VAL A 133 -3.99 2.00 6.27
CA VAL A 133 -4.29 2.97 7.32
C VAL A 133 -3.10 3.13 8.28
N SER A 134 -2.51 2.02 8.74
CA SER A 134 -1.34 2.05 9.62
C SER A 134 -0.11 2.65 8.93
N SER A 135 0.13 2.32 7.65
CA SER A 135 1.25 2.89 6.89
C SER A 135 1.14 4.39 6.73
N LEU A 136 -0.04 4.89 6.32
CA LEU A 136 -0.27 6.32 6.11
C LEU A 136 -0.25 7.11 7.42
N ALA A 137 -0.85 6.57 8.49
CA ALA A 137 -0.80 7.19 9.82
C ALA A 137 0.63 7.26 10.36
N THR A 138 1.43 6.20 10.16
CA THR A 138 2.85 6.16 10.54
C THR A 138 3.66 7.25 9.84
N LEU A 139 3.48 7.39 8.51
CA LEU A 139 4.21 8.38 7.73
C LEU A 139 3.74 9.81 7.98
N ALA A 140 2.47 9.99 8.33
CA ALA A 140 1.96 11.28 8.79
C ALA A 140 2.56 11.65 10.16
N TRP A 141 2.61 10.70 11.10
CA TRP A 141 3.21 10.89 12.42
C TRP A 141 4.72 11.18 12.37
N GLU A 142 5.46 10.55 11.46
CA GLU A 142 6.90 10.79 11.27
C GLU A 142 7.20 12.27 10.94
N GLY A 143 6.26 12.98 10.32
CA GLY A 143 6.23 14.43 10.21
C GLY A 143 6.86 15.02 8.95
N ARG A 144 7.79 14.34 8.28
CA ARG A 144 8.52 14.89 7.11
C ARG A 144 7.58 15.33 5.98
N ARG A 145 6.48 14.63 5.78
CA ARG A 145 5.41 14.92 4.80
C ARG A 145 4.03 14.77 5.44
N GLU A 146 3.86 15.25 6.67
CA GLU A 146 2.65 15.05 7.47
C GLU A 146 1.37 15.38 6.70
N ALA A 147 1.25 16.60 6.20
CA ALA A 147 0.04 17.06 5.51
C ALA A 147 -0.32 16.18 4.30
N PHE A 148 0.68 15.73 3.53
CA PHE A 148 0.46 14.84 2.40
C PHE A 148 -0.08 13.48 2.86
N PHE A 149 0.59 12.80 3.80
CA PHE A 149 0.18 11.47 4.23
C PHE A 149 -1.12 11.49 5.02
N LYS A 150 -1.40 12.54 5.78
CA LYS A 150 -2.69 12.75 6.45
C LYS A 150 -3.83 12.91 5.44
N GLY A 151 -3.62 13.68 4.37
CA GLY A 151 -4.57 13.78 3.26
C GLY A 151 -4.85 12.41 2.61
N GLN A 152 -3.79 11.64 2.30
CA GLN A 152 -3.93 10.29 1.76
C GLN A 152 -4.66 9.33 2.72
N LEU A 153 -4.42 9.45 4.03
CA LEU A 153 -5.13 8.68 5.04
C LEU A 153 -6.63 8.96 5.01
N PHE A 154 -7.04 10.23 4.97
CA PHE A 154 -8.46 10.57 4.92
C PHE A 154 -9.11 10.13 3.62
N ASP A 155 -8.39 10.18 2.50
CA ASP A 155 -8.85 9.62 1.23
C ASP A 155 -8.99 8.09 1.29
N ALA A 156 -8.07 7.39 1.97
CA ALA A 156 -8.20 5.95 2.22
C ALA A 156 -9.45 5.61 3.07
N LEU A 157 -9.78 6.42 4.08
CA LEU A 157 -11.00 6.25 4.86
C LEU A 157 -12.25 6.46 4.01
N ARG A 158 -12.26 7.45 3.10
CA ARG A 158 -13.36 7.64 2.13
C ARG A 158 -13.52 6.47 1.17
N ILE A 159 -12.40 5.86 0.74
CA ILE A 159 -12.43 4.64 -0.08
C ILE A 159 -13.12 3.50 0.67
N LEU A 160 -12.78 3.27 1.94
CA LEU A 160 -13.44 2.25 2.76
C LEU A 160 -14.96 2.43 2.79
N GLU A 161 -15.43 3.68 2.94
CA GLU A 161 -16.87 4.00 2.94
C GLU A 161 -17.52 3.76 1.57
N GLN A 162 -16.93 4.35 0.53
CA GLN A 162 -17.49 4.30 -0.83
C GLN A 162 -17.52 2.89 -1.40
N GLN A 163 -16.46 2.10 -1.16
CA GLN A 163 -16.34 0.74 -1.68
C GLN A 163 -16.90 -0.31 -0.72
N LYS A 164 -17.39 0.09 0.47
CA LYS A 164 -17.87 -0.81 1.53
C LYS A 164 -16.86 -1.93 1.82
N MET A 165 -15.58 -1.55 1.83
CA MET A 165 -14.45 -2.46 2.00
C MET A 165 -14.08 -2.60 3.47
N ALA A 166 -13.72 -3.82 3.90
CA ALA A 166 -13.18 -4.00 5.25
C ALA A 166 -11.76 -3.41 5.34
N PRO A 167 -11.39 -2.74 6.46
CA PRO A 167 -10.05 -2.17 6.61
C PRO A 167 -8.90 -3.17 6.44
N ALA A 168 -9.12 -4.44 6.79
CA ALA A 168 -8.15 -5.51 6.64
C ALA A 168 -7.82 -5.86 5.18
N ASP A 169 -8.73 -5.55 4.24
CA ASP A 169 -8.56 -5.77 2.81
C ASP A 169 -7.86 -4.60 2.12
N LEU A 170 -7.86 -3.42 2.74
CA LEU A 170 -7.20 -2.23 2.21
C LEU A 170 -5.68 -2.30 2.47
N LYS A 171 -4.99 -2.99 1.57
CA LYS A 171 -3.54 -3.19 1.60
C LYS A 171 -2.84 -2.50 0.45
N GLY A 172 -1.58 -2.15 0.68
CA GLY A 172 -0.76 -1.50 -0.34
C GLY A 172 0.73 -1.55 -0.02
N SER A 173 1.49 -0.67 -0.66
CA SER A 173 2.90 -0.46 -0.36
C SER A 173 3.08 0.20 1.01
N TRP A 174 4.31 0.18 1.52
CA TRP A 174 4.66 0.90 2.75
C TRP A 174 4.39 2.41 2.67
N ALA A 175 4.35 2.98 1.47
CA ALA A 175 4.12 4.41 1.22
C ALA A 175 2.65 4.74 0.85
N GLY A 176 1.75 3.77 0.89
CA GLY A 176 0.32 4.03 0.67
C GLY A 176 -0.15 3.85 -0.78
N ALA A 177 0.68 3.33 -1.69
CA ALA A 177 0.27 3.01 -3.04
C ALA A 177 -0.50 1.68 -3.10
N MET A 178 -1.60 1.62 -3.87
CA MET A 178 -2.61 0.57 -3.82
C MET A 178 -2.77 -0.18 -5.14
N GLY A 179 -3.02 -1.49 -5.02
CA GLY A 179 -3.48 -2.34 -6.11
C GLY A 179 -2.48 -2.52 -7.24
N GLN A 180 -2.96 -3.02 -8.36
CA GLN A 180 -2.12 -3.42 -9.50
C GLN A 180 -1.43 -2.25 -10.21
N VAL A 181 -1.94 -1.04 -10.07
CA VAL A 181 -1.43 0.19 -10.71
C VAL A 181 -0.79 1.16 -9.72
N GLN A 182 -0.65 0.76 -8.44
CA GLN A 182 -0.01 1.54 -7.38
C GLN A 182 -0.56 2.98 -7.26
N PHE A 183 -1.89 3.12 -7.31
CA PHE A 183 -2.53 4.40 -7.08
C PHE A 183 -2.43 4.81 -5.62
N MET A 184 -2.11 6.09 -5.39
CA MET A 184 -2.35 6.71 -4.09
C MET A 184 -3.86 6.85 -3.85
N PRO A 185 -4.35 6.88 -2.58
CA PRO A 185 -5.77 7.07 -2.29
C PRO A 185 -6.44 8.23 -3.01
N SER A 186 -5.78 9.39 -3.08
CA SER A 186 -6.29 10.54 -3.83
C SER A 186 -6.43 10.26 -5.34
N SER A 187 -5.49 9.50 -5.92
CA SER A 187 -5.57 9.09 -7.32
C SER A 187 -6.71 8.10 -7.56
N PHE A 188 -6.95 7.20 -6.63
CA PHE A 188 -8.08 6.27 -6.68
C PHE A 188 -9.40 7.03 -6.72
N LEU A 189 -9.63 7.95 -5.78
CA LEU A 189 -10.86 8.73 -5.72
C LEU A 189 -11.10 9.53 -7.00
N LYS A 190 -10.04 10.03 -7.62
CA LYS A 190 -10.10 10.88 -8.81
C LYS A 190 -10.23 10.10 -10.12
N TYR A 191 -9.55 8.98 -10.26
CA TYR A 191 -9.34 8.34 -11.56
C TYR A 191 -9.84 6.91 -11.67
N ALA A 192 -10.05 6.19 -10.54
CA ALA A 192 -10.55 4.83 -10.62
C ALA A 192 -11.98 4.80 -11.14
N VAL A 193 -12.26 3.88 -12.05
CA VAL A 193 -13.58 3.66 -12.65
C VAL A 193 -14.09 2.27 -12.32
N ASP A 194 -15.39 2.11 -12.29
CA ASP A 194 -16.08 0.82 -12.27
C ASP A 194 -16.22 0.37 -13.73
N GLN A 195 -15.29 -0.48 -14.19
CA GLN A 195 -15.18 -0.83 -15.61
C GLN A 195 -16.17 -1.92 -16.04
N ASP A 196 -16.58 -2.78 -15.13
CA ASP A 196 -17.51 -3.89 -15.40
C ASP A 196 -18.95 -3.62 -14.94
N GLY A 197 -19.17 -2.49 -14.23
CA GLY A 197 -20.50 -2.04 -13.81
C GLY A 197 -21.06 -2.79 -12.61
N ASP A 198 -20.21 -3.43 -11.80
CA ASP A 198 -20.63 -4.17 -10.60
C ASP A 198 -20.86 -3.28 -9.36
N GLY A 199 -20.65 -1.96 -9.49
CA GLY A 199 -20.77 -0.97 -8.43
C GLY A 199 -19.49 -0.78 -7.61
N ARG A 200 -18.36 -1.36 -8.00
CA ARG A 200 -17.07 -1.30 -7.32
C ARG A 200 -15.96 -0.82 -8.25
N LYS A 201 -14.96 -0.19 -7.64
CA LYS A 201 -13.76 0.23 -8.36
C LYS A 201 -12.59 -0.66 -7.91
N ASP A 202 -12.37 -1.76 -8.63
CA ASP A 202 -11.35 -2.73 -8.24
C ASP A 202 -9.96 -2.41 -8.79
N LEU A 203 -8.95 -2.35 -7.89
CA LEU A 203 -7.54 -2.26 -8.25
C LEU A 203 -6.75 -3.52 -7.87
N TRP A 204 -7.35 -4.47 -7.15
CA TRP A 204 -6.61 -5.59 -6.54
C TRP A 204 -6.85 -6.92 -7.26
N GLY A 205 -8.01 -7.17 -7.79
CA GLY A 205 -8.45 -8.50 -8.21
C GLY A 205 -8.94 -8.66 -9.65
N ASN A 206 -9.42 -7.64 -10.28
CA ASN A 206 -9.98 -7.73 -11.65
C ASN A 206 -8.97 -7.40 -12.72
#